data_3c6a9b402d040001aaaad8c35720c845
#
_entry.id   3c6a9b402d040001aaaad8c35720c845
#
_cell.length_a   1.000
_cell.length_b   1.000
_cell.length_c   1.000
_cell.angle_alpha   90.00
_cell.angle_beta   90.00
_cell.angle_gamma   90.00
#
_symmetry.space_group_name_H-M   'P 1'
#
loop_
_entity.id
_entity.type
_entity.pdbx_description
1 polymer ?
#
loop_
_entity_poly.entity_id
_entity_poly.type
_entity_poly.pdbx_seq_one_letter_code
_entity_poly.pdbx_strand_id
1 'polypeptide(L)'
;MSTELVIALALITPLIGSIGIFLCANIPNLRETITLLSAGVLFTFICFLLHQISNGQNASFRLFEVIPNLMIAFNIEPLGMLFATIASGLWIINSLYSIGYMRGNQEEHQTRFYICFAIAISSSMGIAFAGNMFTLFIFYEI
;
A
#
# COMPACT_ATOMS: atom_id res chain seq x y z
N MET A 1 -4.27 -16.43 -9.51
CA MET A 1 -4.88 -15.57 -8.46
C MET A 1 -5.89 -14.69 -9.15
N SER A 2 -7.08 -14.55 -8.56
CA SER A 2 -8.07 -13.61 -9.11
C SER A 2 -7.56 -12.18 -8.92
N THR A 3 -7.82 -11.31 -9.88
CA THR A 3 -7.41 -9.90 -9.85
C THR A 3 -7.93 -9.19 -8.61
N GLU A 4 -9.17 -9.50 -8.22
CA GLU A 4 -9.82 -8.96 -7.01
C GLU A 4 -9.02 -9.26 -5.73
N LEU A 5 -8.55 -10.49 -5.59
CA LEU A 5 -7.75 -10.90 -4.43
C LEU A 5 -6.41 -10.17 -4.39
N VAL A 6 -5.79 -9.91 -5.55
CA VAL A 6 -4.52 -9.17 -5.60
C VAL A 6 -4.72 -7.71 -5.22
N ILE A 7 -5.83 -7.08 -5.65
CA ILE A 7 -6.19 -5.72 -5.24
C ILE A 7 -6.33 -5.63 -3.72
N ALA A 8 -7.11 -6.55 -3.13
CA ALA A 8 -7.29 -6.60 -1.69
C ALA A 8 -5.97 -6.81 -0.94
N LEU A 9 -5.12 -7.73 -1.42
CA LEU A 9 -3.80 -7.97 -0.84
C LEU A 9 -2.88 -6.75 -0.96
N ALA A 10 -2.91 -6.03 -2.09
CA ALA A 10 -2.12 -4.81 -2.25
C ALA A 10 -2.51 -3.72 -1.24
N LEU A 11 -3.80 -3.57 -0.92
CA LEU A 11 -4.29 -2.63 0.09
C LEU A 11 -3.93 -3.06 1.52
N ILE A 12 -4.06 -4.35 1.81
CA ILE A 12 -3.91 -4.89 3.16
C ILE A 12 -2.43 -5.08 3.54
N THR A 13 -1.55 -5.35 2.58
CA THR A 13 -0.11 -5.62 2.84
C THR A 13 0.58 -4.53 3.65
N PRO A 14 0.48 -3.22 3.33
CA PRO A 14 1.10 -2.18 4.14
C PRO A 14 0.47 -2.05 5.52
N LEU A 15 -0.83 -2.33 5.67
CA LEU A 15 -1.52 -2.31 6.97
C LEU A 15 -1.03 -3.44 7.87
N ILE A 16 -0.90 -4.66 7.33
CA ILE A 16 -0.29 -5.77 8.07
C ILE A 16 1.16 -5.44 8.42
N GLY A 17 1.90 -4.84 7.48
CA GLY A 17 3.24 -4.33 7.70
C GLY A 17 3.29 -3.35 8.88
N SER A 18 2.37 -2.40 8.98
CA SER A 18 2.30 -1.42 10.07
C SER A 18 2.08 -2.08 11.44
N ILE A 19 1.23 -3.11 11.51
CA ILE A 19 1.02 -3.92 12.72
C ILE A 19 2.30 -4.67 13.10
N GLY A 20 2.97 -5.30 12.13
CA GLY A 20 4.24 -5.97 12.34
C GLY A 20 5.34 -5.04 12.86
N ILE A 21 5.44 -3.83 12.30
CA ILE A 21 6.35 -2.77 12.73
C ILE A 21 6.06 -2.37 14.18
N PHE A 22 4.79 -2.23 14.54
CA PHE A 22 4.37 -1.89 15.91
C PHE A 22 4.78 -2.99 16.91
N LEU A 23 4.52 -4.26 16.59
CA LEU A 23 4.87 -5.40 17.45
C LEU A 23 6.38 -5.54 17.64
N CYS A 24 7.18 -5.15 16.64
CA CYS A 24 8.64 -5.22 16.64
C CYS A 24 9.33 -3.89 16.99
N ALA A 25 8.61 -2.96 17.63
CA ALA A 25 9.10 -1.62 17.96
C ALA A 25 10.44 -1.61 18.73
N ASN A 26 10.64 -2.60 19.59
CA ASN A 26 11.82 -2.72 20.45
C ASN A 26 13.04 -3.39 19.75
N ILE A 27 12.87 -3.94 18.56
CA ILE A 27 13.93 -4.64 17.81
C ILE A 27 14.15 -3.91 16.47
N PRO A 28 15.09 -2.95 16.39
CA PRO A 28 15.26 -2.11 15.21
C PRO A 28 15.46 -2.91 13.91
N ASN A 29 16.32 -3.92 13.94
CA ASN A 29 16.61 -4.73 12.76
C ASN A 29 15.37 -5.46 12.23
N LEU A 30 14.54 -6.02 13.12
CA LEU A 30 13.33 -6.74 12.72
C LEU A 30 12.26 -5.79 12.18
N ARG A 31 12.08 -4.64 12.82
CA ARG A 31 11.18 -3.58 12.36
C ARG A 31 11.49 -3.13 10.93
N GLU A 32 12.75 -2.85 10.64
CA GLU A 32 13.21 -2.41 9.32
C GLU A 32 13.10 -3.52 8.28
N THR A 33 13.41 -4.77 8.65
CA THR A 33 13.21 -5.94 7.78
C THR A 33 11.73 -6.09 7.40
N ILE A 34 10.81 -5.95 8.37
CA ILE A 34 9.36 -6.02 8.09
C ILE A 34 8.94 -4.88 7.15
N THR A 35 9.47 -3.67 7.33
CA THR A 35 9.18 -2.54 6.45
C THR A 35 9.62 -2.84 5.00
N LEU A 36 10.84 -3.33 4.81
CA LEU A 36 11.36 -3.67 3.48
C LEU A 36 10.64 -4.86 2.85
N LEU A 37 10.30 -5.89 3.65
CA LEU A 37 9.55 -7.04 3.17
C LEU A 37 8.15 -6.62 2.72
N SER A 38 7.44 -5.82 3.51
CA SER A 38 6.10 -5.34 3.13
C SER A 38 6.14 -4.46 1.87
N ALA A 39 7.17 -3.62 1.72
CA ALA A 39 7.37 -2.83 0.51
C ALA A 39 7.65 -3.71 -0.72
N GLY A 40 8.50 -4.71 -0.59
CA GLY A 40 8.81 -5.66 -1.66
C GLY A 40 7.60 -6.51 -2.07
N VAL A 41 6.83 -6.99 -1.10
CA VAL A 41 5.60 -7.76 -1.35
C VAL A 41 4.55 -6.89 -2.05
N LEU A 42 4.33 -5.64 -1.60
CA LEU A 42 3.43 -4.71 -2.28
C LEU A 42 3.87 -4.50 -3.73
N PHE A 43 5.14 -4.19 -3.96
CA PHE A 43 5.65 -3.96 -5.31
C PHE A 43 5.44 -5.17 -6.22
N THR A 44 5.61 -6.39 -5.70
CA THR A 44 5.36 -7.64 -6.44
C THR A 44 3.88 -7.76 -6.84
N PHE A 45 2.94 -7.44 -5.94
CA PHE A 45 1.51 -7.43 -6.28
C PHE A 45 1.17 -6.38 -7.33
N ILE A 46 1.77 -5.19 -7.24
CA ILE A 46 1.56 -4.13 -8.22
C ILE A 46 2.11 -4.53 -9.60
N CYS A 47 3.29 -5.13 -9.68
CA CYS A 47 3.84 -5.65 -10.93
C CYS A 47 2.95 -6.76 -11.53
N PHE A 48 2.37 -7.62 -10.70
CA PHE A 48 1.45 -8.65 -11.14
C PHE A 48 0.15 -8.05 -11.72
N LEU A 49 -0.43 -7.04 -11.06
CA LEU A 49 -1.59 -6.31 -11.56
C LEU A 49 -1.28 -5.58 -12.88
N LEU A 50 -0.12 -4.95 -12.97
CA LEU A 50 0.33 -4.29 -14.20
C LEU A 50 0.40 -5.27 -15.38
N HIS A 51 0.92 -6.47 -15.14
CA HIS A 51 0.98 -7.51 -16.15
C HIS A 51 -0.42 -7.99 -16.59
N GLN A 52 -1.36 -8.15 -15.66
CA GLN A 52 -2.74 -8.53 -15.98
C GLN A 52 -3.47 -7.48 -16.83
N ILE A 53 -3.32 -6.19 -16.45
CA ILE A 53 -3.94 -5.09 -17.18
C ILE A 53 -3.34 -4.93 -18.59
N SER A 54 -2.02 -5.10 -18.73
CA SER A 54 -1.38 -5.06 -20.05
C SER A 54 -1.87 -6.16 -21.00
N ASN A 55 -2.37 -7.27 -20.44
CA ASN A 55 -3.01 -8.35 -21.20
C ASN A 55 -4.52 -8.12 -21.46
N GLY A 56 -5.04 -6.92 -21.19
CA GLY A 56 -6.41 -6.54 -21.48
C GLY A 56 -7.45 -7.06 -20.47
N GLN A 57 -7.05 -7.50 -19.29
CA GLN A 57 -8.00 -7.92 -18.25
C GLN A 57 -8.52 -6.69 -17.50
N ASN A 58 -9.85 -6.57 -17.41
CA ASN A 58 -10.48 -5.54 -16.58
C ASN A 58 -10.34 -5.91 -15.10
N ALA A 59 -9.70 -5.05 -14.34
CA ALA A 59 -9.50 -5.21 -12.92
C ALA A 59 -10.49 -4.31 -12.14
N SER A 60 -11.67 -4.85 -11.87
CA SER A 60 -12.66 -4.19 -11.02
C SER A 60 -13.00 -5.08 -9.84
N PHE A 61 -13.12 -4.50 -8.66
CA PHE A 61 -13.45 -5.19 -7.42
C PHE A 61 -14.47 -4.39 -6.63
N ARG A 62 -15.59 -5.03 -6.25
CA ARG A 62 -16.64 -4.44 -5.42
C ARG A 62 -16.64 -5.14 -4.07
N LEU A 63 -16.40 -4.39 -3.00
CA LEU A 63 -16.33 -4.96 -1.65
C LEU A 63 -17.73 -5.22 -1.08
N PHE A 64 -18.45 -4.17 -0.75
CA PHE A 64 -19.80 -4.25 -0.20
C PHE A 64 -20.54 -2.91 -0.33
N GLU A 65 -21.86 -2.96 -0.29
CA GLU A 65 -22.73 -1.79 -0.20
C GLU A 65 -22.80 -1.31 1.25
N VAL A 66 -22.36 -0.08 1.50
CA VAL A 66 -22.44 0.54 2.83
C VAL A 66 -23.85 1.09 3.08
N ILE A 67 -24.45 1.69 2.05
CA ILE A 67 -25.80 2.23 2.03
C ILE A 67 -26.40 1.92 0.64
N PRO A 68 -27.72 1.78 0.46
CA PRO A 68 -28.31 1.60 -0.87
C PRO A 68 -27.76 2.62 -1.88
N ASN A 69 -27.18 2.14 -2.97
CA ASN A 69 -26.47 2.90 -4.00
C ASN A 69 -25.10 3.49 -3.63
N LEU A 70 -24.52 3.17 -2.46
CA LEU A 70 -23.20 3.64 -2.04
C LEU A 70 -22.31 2.44 -1.71
N MET A 71 -21.51 2.02 -2.67
CA MET A 71 -20.61 0.87 -2.54
C MET A 71 -19.14 1.28 -2.53
N ILE A 72 -18.34 0.53 -1.77
CA ILE A 72 -16.88 0.62 -1.89
C ILE A 72 -16.47 -0.19 -3.12
N ALA A 73 -16.03 0.51 -4.16
CA ALA A 73 -15.66 -0.09 -5.42
C ALA A 73 -14.24 0.35 -5.81
N PHE A 74 -13.47 -0.61 -6.30
CA PHE A 74 -12.17 -0.39 -6.89
C PHE A 74 -12.23 -0.69 -8.38
N ASN A 75 -11.66 0.20 -9.17
CA ASN A 75 -11.52 0.06 -10.61
C ASN A 75 -10.12 0.51 -11.01
N ILE A 76 -9.31 -0.42 -11.49
CA ILE A 76 -7.94 -0.08 -11.82
C ILE A 76 -7.88 0.49 -13.22
N GLU A 77 -7.59 1.79 -13.28
CA GLU A 77 -7.35 2.52 -14.52
C GLU A 77 -5.85 2.61 -14.81
N PRO A 78 -5.46 2.80 -16.09
CA PRO A 78 -4.04 2.91 -16.46
C PRO A 78 -3.28 3.99 -15.70
N LEU A 79 -3.92 5.13 -15.43
CA LEU A 79 -3.33 6.24 -14.67
C LEU A 79 -3.09 5.86 -13.21
N GLY A 80 -4.08 5.25 -12.54
CA GLY A 80 -3.96 4.75 -11.18
C GLY A 80 -2.88 3.68 -11.07
N MET A 81 -2.78 2.81 -12.08
CA MET A 81 -1.75 1.77 -12.14
C MET A 81 -0.34 2.34 -12.28
N LEU A 82 -0.17 3.37 -13.13
CA LEU A 82 1.10 4.08 -13.25
C LEU A 82 1.52 4.69 -11.91
N PHE A 83 0.60 5.38 -11.24
CA PHE A 83 0.84 5.96 -9.92
C PHE A 83 1.23 4.89 -8.89
N ALA A 84 0.46 3.81 -8.81
CA ALA A 84 0.71 2.71 -7.87
C ALA A 84 2.09 2.06 -8.08
N THR A 85 2.49 1.89 -9.34
CA THR A 85 3.81 1.32 -9.69
C THR A 85 4.94 2.24 -9.23
N ILE A 86 4.85 3.53 -9.49
CA ILE A 86 5.86 4.50 -9.06
C ILE A 86 5.89 4.59 -7.54
N ALA A 87 4.75 4.74 -6.88
CA ALA A 87 4.67 4.90 -5.43
C ALA A 87 5.20 3.67 -4.68
N SER A 88 4.83 2.46 -5.11
CA SER A 88 5.33 1.22 -4.48
C SER A 88 6.84 1.02 -4.69
N GLY A 89 7.37 1.36 -5.87
CA GLY A 89 8.81 1.32 -6.14
C GLY A 89 9.58 2.35 -5.30
N LEU A 90 9.08 3.58 -5.22
CA LEU A 90 9.67 4.63 -4.40
C LEU A 90 9.61 4.30 -2.91
N TRP A 91 8.61 3.55 -2.45
CA TRP A 91 8.54 3.12 -1.05
C TRP A 91 9.74 2.27 -0.65
N ILE A 92 10.20 1.35 -1.51
CA ILE A 92 11.40 0.54 -1.27
C ILE A 92 12.62 1.44 -1.12
N ILE A 93 12.83 2.35 -2.08
CA ILE A 93 13.99 3.26 -2.10
C ILE A 93 13.98 4.18 -0.89
N ASN A 94 12.82 4.78 -0.60
CA ASN A 94 12.66 5.67 0.55
C ASN A 94 12.86 4.94 1.88
N SER A 95 12.40 3.69 2.00
CA SER A 95 12.63 2.88 3.20
C SER A 95 14.11 2.61 3.42
N LEU A 96 14.86 2.25 2.38
CA LEU A 96 16.31 2.06 2.46
C LEU A 96 17.03 3.34 2.89
N TYR A 97 16.67 4.48 2.29
CA TYR A 97 17.21 5.78 2.66
C TYR A 97 16.91 6.14 4.12
N SER A 98 15.63 5.98 4.52
CA SER A 98 15.17 6.32 5.87
C SER A 98 15.84 5.48 6.95
N ILE A 99 16.11 4.20 6.70
CA ILE A 99 16.86 3.34 7.63
C ILE A 99 18.26 3.90 7.87
N GLY A 100 18.99 4.22 6.81
CA GLY A 100 20.34 4.80 6.93
C GLY A 100 20.34 6.15 7.62
N TYR A 101 19.42 7.03 7.24
CA TYR A 101 19.30 8.38 7.80
C TYR A 101 18.96 8.37 9.30
N MET A 102 17.91 7.61 9.68
CA MET A 102 17.44 7.59 11.06
C MET A 102 18.42 6.92 12.02
N ARG A 103 19.12 5.88 11.56
CA ARG A 103 20.20 5.27 12.36
C ARG A 103 21.40 6.19 12.51
N GLY A 104 21.80 6.84 11.43
CA GLY A 104 22.95 7.76 11.44
C GLY A 104 22.75 8.96 12.36
N ASN A 105 21.54 9.51 12.39
CA ASN A 105 21.18 10.67 13.21
C ASN A 105 20.63 10.32 14.59
N GLN A 106 20.45 9.03 14.91
CA GLN A 106 19.84 8.57 16.18
C GLN A 106 18.48 9.21 16.44
N GLU A 107 17.64 9.32 15.37
CA GLU A 107 16.34 9.96 15.45
C GLU A 107 15.41 9.27 16.44
N GLU A 108 14.67 10.07 17.20
CA GLU A 108 13.64 9.59 18.12
C GLU A 108 12.38 9.15 17.35
N HIS A 109 11.57 8.28 17.95
CA HIS A 109 10.26 7.86 17.43
C HIS A 109 10.25 7.22 16.03
N GLN A 110 11.34 6.57 15.62
CA GLN A 110 11.47 5.91 14.32
C GLN A 110 10.31 4.95 14.01
N THR A 111 9.81 4.21 15.02
CA THR A 111 8.68 3.27 14.85
C THR A 111 7.41 3.97 14.38
N ARG A 112 7.11 5.16 14.94
CA ARG A 112 5.95 5.95 14.50
C ARG A 112 6.06 6.38 13.05
N PHE A 113 7.24 6.79 12.63
CA PHE A 113 7.50 7.17 11.24
C PHE A 113 7.19 6.02 10.29
N TYR A 114 7.72 4.82 10.53
CA TYR A 114 7.49 3.67 9.66
C TYR A 114 6.02 3.22 9.63
N ILE A 115 5.33 3.28 10.77
CA ILE A 115 3.90 2.97 10.85
C ILE A 115 3.08 3.96 10.04
N CYS A 116 3.25 5.27 10.28
CA CYS A 116 2.51 6.30 9.55
C CYS A 116 2.80 6.24 8.05
N PHE A 117 4.05 5.97 7.67
CA PHE A 117 4.42 5.86 6.27
C PHE A 117 3.77 4.63 5.60
N ALA A 118 3.71 3.48 6.28
CA ALA A 118 3.04 2.30 5.76
C ALA A 118 1.52 2.51 5.60
N ILE A 119 0.87 3.19 6.56
CA ILE A 119 -0.55 3.56 6.45
C ILE A 119 -0.77 4.52 5.28
N ALA A 120 0.07 5.54 5.13
CA ALA A 120 -0.01 6.49 4.02
C ALA A 120 0.14 5.81 2.65
N ILE A 121 1.01 4.80 2.52
CA ILE A 121 1.13 4.01 1.29
C ILE A 121 -0.14 3.20 1.03
N SER A 122 -0.72 2.57 2.07
CA SER A 122 -2.00 1.84 1.90
C SER A 122 -3.11 2.78 1.42
N SER A 123 -3.24 3.97 2.02
CA SER A 123 -4.21 4.98 1.61
C SER A 123 -3.97 5.44 0.18
N SER A 124 -2.72 5.69 -0.19
CA SER A 124 -2.34 6.07 -1.56
C SER A 124 -2.72 5.00 -2.60
N MET A 125 -2.56 3.71 -2.26
CA MET A 125 -3.02 2.62 -3.12
C MET A 125 -4.55 2.61 -3.21
N GLY A 126 -5.26 2.84 -2.09
CA GLY A 126 -6.71 2.94 -2.06
C GLY A 126 -7.25 4.07 -2.93
N ILE A 127 -6.60 5.23 -2.93
CA ILE A 127 -6.91 6.37 -3.81
C ILE A 127 -6.65 6.00 -5.28
N ALA A 128 -5.49 5.41 -5.57
CA ALA A 128 -5.09 5.06 -6.94
C ALA A 128 -6.05 4.06 -7.61
N PHE A 129 -6.67 3.19 -6.81
CA PHE A 129 -7.58 2.15 -7.27
C PHE A 129 -9.06 2.51 -7.05
N ALA A 130 -9.39 3.68 -6.50
CA ALA A 130 -10.76 4.08 -6.22
C ALA A 130 -11.62 4.09 -7.49
N GLY A 131 -12.72 3.31 -7.49
CA GLY A 131 -13.67 3.22 -8.60
C GLY A 131 -14.81 4.22 -8.52
N ASN A 132 -14.95 4.95 -7.40
CA ASN A 132 -15.94 6.00 -7.21
C ASN A 132 -15.47 7.05 -6.19
N MET A 133 -16.16 8.19 -6.19
CA MET A 133 -15.83 9.33 -5.31
C MET A 133 -15.93 8.98 -3.81
N PHE A 134 -16.83 8.08 -3.44
CA PHE A 134 -16.99 7.66 -2.05
C PHE A 134 -15.79 6.86 -1.56
N THR A 135 -15.32 5.89 -2.35
CA THR A 135 -14.11 5.11 -2.04
C THR A 135 -12.89 6.02 -1.98
N LEU A 136 -12.76 6.94 -2.93
CA LEU A 136 -11.67 7.92 -2.94
C LEU A 136 -11.67 8.77 -1.68
N PHE A 137 -12.84 9.28 -1.27
CA PHE A 137 -12.98 10.10 -0.06
C PHE A 137 -12.54 9.34 1.21
N ILE A 138 -12.97 8.07 1.37
CA ILE A 138 -12.59 7.26 2.53
C ILE A 138 -11.06 7.14 2.64
N PHE A 139 -10.38 6.80 1.54
CA PHE A 139 -8.94 6.64 1.57
C PHE A 139 -8.16 7.95 1.62
N TYR A 140 -8.78 9.06 1.25
CA TYR A 140 -8.20 10.39 1.38
C TYR A 140 -8.19 10.87 2.84
N GLU A 141 -9.16 10.46 3.66
CA GLU A 141 -9.26 10.83 5.07
C GLU A 141 -8.40 9.97 6.03
N ILE A 142 -7.84 8.86 5.54
CA ILE A 142 -6.94 8.00 6.33
C ILE A 142 -5.51 8.55 6.30
#